data_183ea2179ed8bed2b2e2d00ffe0fd686
#
_entry.id   183ea2179ed8bed2b2e2d00ffe0fd686
#
_cell.length_a   1.000
_cell.length_b   1.000
_cell.length_c   1.000
_cell.angle_alpha   90.00
_cell.angle_beta   90.00
_cell.angle_gamma   90.00
#
_symmetry.space_group_name_H-M   'P 1'
#
loop_
_entity.id
_entity.type
_entity.pdbx_description
1 polymer ?
#
loop_
_entity_poly.entity_id
_entity_poly.type
_entity_poly.pdbx_seq_one_letter_code
_entity_poly.pdbx_strand_id
1 'polypeptide(L)'
;MTLSTGEKLGPYEIISKLGAGGMGEVWKARDTRLDRFVAVKVLPAHIVERADLRQRFEREARVVASLNHPHICVLFDIGTHEGADFMVMECLEGETLAERIGKGAIPLEQALAIAEQIADALDRAHSA
;
A
#
# COMPACT_ATOMS: atom_id res chain seq x y z
N MET A 1 14.88 2.30 -8.79
CA MET A 1 14.49 3.69 -9.03
C MET A 1 14.26 4.39 -7.70
N THR A 2 14.86 5.56 -7.53
CA THR A 2 14.70 6.37 -6.33
C THR A 2 13.85 7.60 -6.68
N LEU A 3 12.76 7.79 -5.96
CA LEU A 3 11.90 8.95 -6.12
C LEU A 3 12.45 10.14 -5.31
N SER A 4 12.09 11.33 -5.73
CA SER A 4 12.45 12.58 -5.05
C SER A 4 11.22 13.42 -4.81
N THR A 5 11.24 14.22 -3.75
CA THR A 5 10.19 15.19 -3.46
C THR A 5 9.93 16.10 -4.66
N GLY A 6 8.67 16.26 -5.02
CA GLY A 6 8.26 17.07 -6.17
C GLY A 6 8.19 16.30 -7.48
N GLU A 7 8.75 15.10 -7.55
CA GLU A 7 8.66 14.25 -8.75
C GLU A 7 7.21 13.82 -8.98
N LYS A 8 6.83 13.71 -10.24
CA LYS A 8 5.46 13.35 -10.61
C LYS A 8 5.40 11.97 -11.25
N LEU A 9 4.49 11.15 -10.74
CA LEU A 9 4.11 9.86 -11.31
C LEU A 9 2.69 10.01 -11.87
N GLY A 10 2.57 10.44 -13.13
CA GLY A 10 1.27 10.80 -13.67
C GLY A 10 0.66 11.96 -12.88
N PRO A 11 -0.56 11.81 -12.33
CA PRO A 11 -1.20 12.86 -11.52
C PRO A 11 -0.72 12.92 -10.08
N TYR A 12 0.20 12.02 -9.67
CA TYR A 12 0.64 11.89 -8.28
C TYR A 12 1.96 12.61 -8.07
N GLU A 13 1.95 13.63 -7.22
CA GLU A 13 3.13 14.41 -6.86
C GLU A 13 3.72 13.90 -5.55
N ILE A 14 4.98 13.47 -5.57
CA ILE A 14 5.67 12.91 -4.41
C ILE A 14 5.96 14.00 -3.38
N ILE A 15 5.58 13.74 -2.12
CA ILE A 15 5.76 14.68 -1.01
C ILE A 15 6.88 14.22 -0.08
N SER A 16 6.77 13.01 0.47
CA SER A 16 7.72 12.51 1.46
C SER A 16 7.74 10.99 1.49
N LYS A 17 8.84 10.42 1.97
CA LYS A 17 8.98 8.98 2.12
C LYS A 17 8.30 8.52 3.41
N LEU A 18 7.45 7.51 3.32
CA LEU A 18 6.78 6.91 4.47
C LEU A 18 7.52 5.70 5.02
N GLY A 19 8.20 4.94 4.16
CA GLY A 19 8.94 3.77 4.58
C GLY A 19 9.63 3.07 3.43
N ALA A 20 10.47 2.09 3.78
CA ALA A 20 11.18 1.24 2.83
C ALA A 20 11.39 -0.13 3.45
N GLY A 21 11.49 -1.16 2.61
CA GLY A 21 11.74 -2.52 3.04
C GLY A 21 11.93 -3.45 1.84
N GLY A 22 11.89 -4.75 2.09
CA GLY A 22 12.05 -5.77 1.05
C GLY A 22 10.98 -5.73 -0.03
N MET A 23 9.84 -5.13 0.26
CA MET A 23 8.70 -4.97 -0.67
C MET A 23 8.74 -3.64 -1.45
N GLY A 24 9.85 -2.90 -1.37
CA GLY A 24 10.01 -1.62 -2.04
C GLY A 24 9.81 -0.42 -1.14
N GLU A 25 9.74 0.76 -1.75
CA GLU A 25 9.58 2.02 -1.04
C GLU A 25 8.14 2.49 -1.08
N VAL A 26 7.68 3.10 0.02
CA VAL A 26 6.34 3.69 0.13
C VAL A 26 6.50 5.20 0.35
N TRP A 27 5.80 5.97 -0.47
CA TRP A 27 5.86 7.43 -0.47
C TRP A 27 4.48 8.02 -0.25
N LYS A 28 4.45 9.13 0.47
CA LYS A 28 3.25 9.98 0.52
C LYS A 28 3.25 10.85 -0.73
N ALA A 29 2.10 10.93 -1.39
CA ALA A 29 1.93 11.74 -2.58
C ALA A 29 0.60 12.49 -2.53
N ARG A 30 0.47 13.54 -3.36
CA ARG A 30 -0.79 14.24 -3.55
C ARG A 30 -1.36 13.88 -4.91
N ASP A 31 -2.56 13.39 -4.94
CA ASP A 31 -3.33 13.21 -6.17
C ASP A 31 -3.83 14.59 -6.61
N THR A 32 -3.24 15.11 -7.68
CA THR A 32 -3.52 16.48 -8.15
C THR A 32 -4.88 16.61 -8.84
N ARG A 33 -5.46 15.49 -9.28
CA ARG A 33 -6.78 15.50 -9.91
C ARG A 33 -7.90 15.54 -8.89
N LEU A 34 -7.76 14.79 -7.80
CA LEU A 34 -8.77 14.67 -6.75
C LEU A 34 -8.45 15.49 -5.51
N ASP A 35 -7.27 16.13 -5.49
CA ASP A 35 -6.77 16.96 -4.38
C ASP A 35 -6.84 16.24 -3.04
N ARG A 36 -6.20 15.08 -2.99
CA ARG A 36 -6.13 14.27 -1.77
C ARG A 36 -4.77 13.61 -1.64
N PHE A 37 -4.41 13.24 -0.41
CA PHE A 37 -3.19 12.47 -0.17
C PHE A 37 -3.40 10.99 -0.44
N VAL A 38 -2.37 10.35 -0.99
CA VAL A 38 -2.34 8.92 -1.27
C VAL A 38 -0.98 8.36 -0.85
N ALA A 39 -0.89 7.05 -0.71
CA ALA A 39 0.37 6.34 -0.55
C ALA A 39 0.75 5.68 -1.87
N VAL A 40 1.97 5.88 -2.33
CA VAL A 40 2.49 5.28 -3.55
C VAL A 40 3.57 4.29 -3.17
N LYS A 41 3.40 3.04 -3.55
CA LYS A 41 4.38 1.98 -3.34
C LYS A 41 5.04 1.63 -4.66
N VAL A 42 6.36 1.80 -4.72
CA VAL A 42 7.16 1.45 -5.90
C VAL A 42 7.68 0.04 -5.72
N LEU A 43 7.45 -0.80 -6.71
CA LEU A 43 7.87 -2.18 -6.66
C LEU A 43 9.38 -2.32 -6.88
N PRO A 44 10.03 -3.31 -6.24
CA PRO A 44 11.44 -3.57 -6.47
C PRO A 44 11.72 -3.93 -7.94
N ALA A 45 12.91 -3.55 -8.43
CA ALA A 45 13.32 -3.79 -9.82
C ALA A 45 13.28 -5.27 -10.22
N HIS A 46 13.58 -6.18 -9.29
CA HIS A 46 13.58 -7.63 -9.59
C HIS A 46 12.18 -8.17 -9.93
N ILE A 47 11.12 -7.50 -9.49
CA ILE A 47 9.74 -7.84 -9.86
C ILE A 47 9.44 -7.31 -11.27
N VAL A 48 9.91 -6.11 -11.57
CA VAL A 48 9.69 -5.45 -12.88
C VAL A 48 10.35 -6.22 -14.03
N GLU A 49 11.52 -6.82 -13.78
CA GLU A 49 12.27 -7.58 -14.79
C GLU A 49 11.66 -8.93 -15.13
N ARG A 50 10.74 -9.45 -14.32
CA ARG A 50 10.10 -10.75 -14.51
C ARG A 50 8.66 -10.54 -15.01
N ALA A 51 8.43 -10.89 -16.28
CA ALA A 51 7.10 -10.74 -16.91
C ALA A 51 6.02 -11.56 -16.19
N ASP A 52 6.36 -12.76 -15.72
CA ASP A 52 5.45 -13.61 -14.95
C ASP A 52 5.04 -12.98 -13.61
N LEU A 53 5.99 -12.35 -12.91
CA LEU A 53 5.72 -11.66 -11.66
C LEU A 53 4.88 -10.39 -11.88
N ARG A 54 5.13 -9.67 -12.99
CA ARG A 54 4.33 -8.49 -13.33
C ARG A 54 2.88 -8.84 -13.62
N GLN A 55 2.64 -9.92 -14.40
CA GLN A 55 1.29 -10.40 -14.68
C GLN A 55 0.57 -10.81 -13.40
N ARG A 56 1.27 -11.50 -12.53
CA ARG A 56 0.72 -11.90 -11.23
C ARG A 56 0.38 -10.68 -10.38
N PHE A 57 1.26 -9.70 -10.35
CA PHE A 57 1.04 -8.44 -9.64
C PHE A 57 -0.23 -7.73 -10.14
N GLU A 58 -0.39 -7.59 -11.46
CA GLU A 58 -1.56 -6.94 -12.05
C GLU A 58 -2.85 -7.69 -11.72
N ARG A 59 -2.81 -9.02 -11.76
CA ARG A 59 -3.96 -9.87 -11.43
C ARG A 59 -4.36 -9.72 -9.98
N GLU A 60 -3.40 -9.79 -9.07
CA GLU A 60 -3.65 -9.63 -7.64
C GLU A 60 -4.13 -8.22 -7.32
N ALA A 61 -3.60 -7.22 -7.98
CA ALA A 61 -4.03 -5.84 -7.81
C ALA A 61 -5.50 -5.65 -8.19
N ARG A 62 -5.96 -6.28 -9.26
CA ARG A 62 -7.37 -6.23 -9.65
C ARG A 62 -8.29 -6.83 -8.60
N VAL A 63 -7.88 -7.95 -8.01
CA VAL A 63 -8.65 -8.59 -6.94
C VAL A 63 -8.71 -7.67 -5.72
N VAL A 64 -7.57 -7.13 -5.28
CA VAL A 64 -7.51 -6.23 -4.12
C VAL A 64 -8.31 -4.95 -4.37
N ALA A 65 -8.24 -4.40 -5.58
CA ALA A 65 -8.99 -3.19 -5.94
C ALA A 65 -10.50 -3.39 -5.89
N SER A 66 -10.99 -4.63 -6.04
CA SER A 66 -12.42 -4.95 -5.94
C SER A 66 -12.91 -5.09 -4.51
N LEU A 67 -11.99 -5.17 -3.53
CA LEU A 67 -12.35 -5.34 -2.12
C LEU A 67 -12.79 -4.01 -1.52
N ASN A 68 -13.92 -4.04 -0.84
CA ASN A 68 -14.42 -2.90 -0.08
C ASN A 68 -14.72 -3.38 1.33
N HIS A 69 -13.85 -3.04 2.26
CA HIS A 69 -13.94 -3.52 3.63
C HIS A 69 -13.31 -2.49 4.58
N PRO A 70 -13.92 -2.23 5.75
CA PRO A 70 -13.42 -1.19 6.68
C PRO A 70 -12.03 -1.46 7.24
N HIS A 71 -11.55 -2.69 7.19
CA HIS A 71 -10.25 -3.09 7.72
C HIS A 71 -9.26 -3.51 6.63
N ILE A 72 -9.52 -3.16 5.38
CA ILE A 72 -8.62 -3.37 4.25
C ILE A 72 -8.31 -2.04 3.61
N CYS A 73 -7.01 -1.73 3.46
CA CYS A 73 -6.54 -0.53 2.78
C CYS A 73 -6.99 -0.55 1.32
N VAL A 74 -7.59 0.54 0.86
CA VAL A 74 -8.12 0.64 -0.50
C VAL A 74 -6.98 0.83 -1.50
N LEU A 75 -6.96 0.02 -2.55
CA LEU A 75 -6.09 0.22 -3.70
C LEU A 75 -6.84 1.08 -4.73
N PHE A 76 -6.29 2.25 -5.06
CA PHE A 76 -6.92 3.19 -5.96
C PHE A 76 -6.48 3.04 -7.41
N ASP A 77 -5.21 2.72 -7.64
CA ASP A 77 -4.64 2.73 -8.98
C ASP A 77 -3.35 1.92 -9.03
N ILE A 78 -2.94 1.54 -10.23
CA ILE A 78 -1.61 0.99 -10.52
C ILE A 78 -1.08 1.68 -11.77
N GLY A 79 0.23 1.75 -11.90
CA GLY A 79 0.85 2.37 -13.08
C GLY A 79 2.30 1.98 -13.23
N THR A 80 2.90 2.53 -14.28
CA THR A 80 4.30 2.33 -14.61
C THR A 80 4.95 3.68 -14.88
N HIS A 81 6.12 3.90 -14.32
CA HIS A 81 6.90 5.12 -14.51
C HIS A 81 8.37 4.76 -14.68
N GLU A 82 8.95 5.14 -15.80
CA GLU A 82 10.36 4.85 -16.14
C GLU A 82 10.73 3.38 -15.95
N GLY A 83 9.83 2.49 -16.36
CA GLY A 83 10.03 1.03 -16.28
C GLY A 83 9.76 0.43 -14.91
N ALA A 84 9.42 1.22 -13.90
CA ALA A 84 9.08 0.74 -12.58
C ALA A 84 7.57 0.72 -12.39
N ASP A 85 7.03 -0.38 -11.85
CA ASP A 85 5.61 -0.49 -11.51
C ASP A 85 5.37 0.11 -10.13
N PHE A 86 4.21 0.73 -9.97
CA PHE A 86 3.80 1.29 -8.68
C PHE A 86 2.31 1.05 -8.40
N MET A 87 1.98 1.05 -7.12
CA MET A 87 0.60 1.00 -6.63
C MET A 87 0.26 2.31 -5.93
N VAL A 88 -0.97 2.76 -6.12
CA VAL A 88 -1.52 3.92 -5.42
C VAL A 88 -2.62 3.43 -4.49
N MET A 89 -2.50 3.74 -3.22
CA MET A 89 -3.43 3.25 -2.21
C MET A 89 -3.78 4.34 -1.22
N GLU A 90 -4.75 4.05 -0.40
CA GLU A 90 -5.17 4.91 0.68
C GLU A 90 -4.00 5.28 1.59
N CYS A 91 -3.85 6.57 1.89
CA CYS A 91 -2.85 7.06 2.83
C CYS A 91 -3.45 6.98 4.23
N LEU A 92 -2.93 6.06 5.03
CA LEU A 92 -3.41 5.83 6.39
C LEU A 92 -2.62 6.69 7.37
N GLU A 93 -3.31 7.30 8.32
CA GLU A 93 -2.71 8.02 9.43
C GLU A 93 -2.69 7.10 10.65
N GLY A 94 -1.67 7.27 11.50
CA GLY A 94 -1.49 6.47 12.69
C GLY A 94 -0.22 5.65 12.66
N GLU A 95 -0.18 4.62 13.48
CA GLU A 95 0.98 3.73 13.58
C GLU A 95 0.67 2.33 13.07
N THR A 96 1.70 1.61 12.66
CA THR A 96 1.57 0.19 12.31
C THR A 96 1.38 -0.65 13.56
N LEU A 97 0.84 -1.86 13.37
CA LEU A 97 0.75 -2.82 14.47
C LEU A 97 2.13 -3.19 15.02
N ALA A 98 3.13 -3.30 14.14
CA ALA A 98 4.51 -3.57 14.53
C ALA A 98 5.05 -2.46 15.46
N GLU A 99 4.83 -1.19 15.12
CA GLU A 99 5.22 -0.06 15.96
C GLU A 99 4.49 -0.08 17.30
N ARG A 100 3.20 -0.40 17.30
CA ARG A 100 2.39 -0.47 18.53
C ARG A 100 2.90 -1.58 19.45
N ILE A 101 3.21 -2.76 18.91
CA ILE A 101 3.77 -3.88 19.67
C ILE A 101 5.13 -3.53 20.23
N GLY A 102 5.95 -2.79 19.48
CA GLY A 102 7.26 -2.32 19.91
C GLY A 102 7.23 -1.40 21.14
N LYS A 103 6.09 -0.75 21.41
CA LYS A 103 5.91 0.13 22.57
C LYS A 103 5.54 -0.62 23.85
N GLY A 104 5.32 -1.92 23.77
CA GLY A 104 4.96 -2.77 24.90
C GLY A 104 3.75 -3.64 24.63
N ALA A 105 3.38 -4.46 25.61
CA ALA A 105 2.27 -5.38 25.51
C ALA A 105 0.95 -4.63 25.28
N ILE A 106 0.11 -5.19 24.39
CA ILE A 106 -1.22 -4.67 24.14
C ILE A 106 -2.18 -5.31 25.17
N PRO A 107 -3.04 -4.52 25.83
CA PRO A 107 -4.05 -5.09 26.74
C PRO A 107 -4.89 -6.13 26.02
N LEU A 108 -5.28 -7.21 26.73
CA LEU A 108 -5.96 -8.37 26.15
C LEU A 108 -7.21 -7.97 25.34
N GLU A 109 -8.05 -7.11 25.87
CA GLU A 109 -9.28 -6.68 25.19
C GLU A 109 -8.98 -5.98 23.86
N GLN A 110 -7.95 -5.14 23.84
CA GLN A 110 -7.53 -4.46 22.61
C GLN A 110 -6.90 -5.45 21.62
N ALA A 111 -6.09 -6.38 22.11
CA ALA A 111 -5.48 -7.42 21.28
C ALA A 111 -6.55 -8.29 20.61
N LEU A 112 -7.59 -8.68 21.34
CA LEU A 112 -8.70 -9.46 20.80
C LEU A 112 -9.50 -8.67 19.76
N ALA A 113 -9.74 -7.39 19.99
CA ALA A 113 -10.43 -6.53 19.03
C ALA A 113 -9.63 -6.39 17.73
N ILE A 114 -8.33 -6.19 17.82
CA ILE A 114 -7.44 -6.11 16.64
C ILE A 114 -7.43 -7.45 15.90
N ALA A 115 -7.31 -8.56 16.61
CA ALA A 115 -7.30 -9.89 16.01
C ALA A 115 -8.62 -10.18 15.28
N GLU A 116 -9.75 -9.77 15.84
CA GLU A 116 -11.05 -9.92 15.22
C GLU A 116 -11.16 -9.10 13.92
N GLN A 117 -10.66 -7.87 13.91
CA GLN A 117 -10.63 -7.02 12.73
C GLN A 117 -9.76 -7.63 11.62
N ILE A 118 -8.59 -8.17 11.98
CA ILE A 118 -7.70 -8.83 11.04
C ILE A 118 -8.36 -10.08 10.46
N ALA A 119 -8.97 -10.90 11.31
CA ALA A 119 -9.67 -12.12 10.88
C ALA A 119 -10.81 -11.80 9.91
N ASP A 120 -11.58 -10.76 10.19
CA ASP A 120 -12.68 -10.32 9.34
C ASP A 120 -12.16 -9.85 7.97
N ALA A 121 -11.07 -9.08 7.95
CA ALA A 121 -10.43 -8.65 6.72
C ALA A 121 -9.93 -9.84 5.90
N LEU A 122 -9.27 -10.80 6.53
CA LEU A 122 -8.75 -11.99 5.86
C LEU A 122 -9.90 -12.86 5.32
N ASP A 123 -10.98 -12.99 6.06
CA ASP A 123 -12.16 -13.72 5.60
C ASP A 123 -12.72 -13.11 4.31
N ARG A 124 -12.83 -11.78 4.27
CA ARG A 124 -13.27 -11.06 3.07
C ARG A 124 -12.32 -11.26 1.89
N ALA A 125 -11.02 -11.17 2.14
CA ALA A 125 -10.01 -11.36 1.11
C ALA A 125 -10.01 -12.80 0.57
N HIS A 126 -10.17 -13.77 1.44
CA HIS A 126 -10.20 -15.21 1.06
C HIS A 126 -11.48 -15.59 0.30
N SER A 127 -12.52 -14.80 0.42
CA SER A 127 -13.80 -15.03 -0.27
C SER A 127 -13.85 -14.36 -1.66
N ALA A 128 -12.81 -13.64 -2.00
CA ALA A 128 -12.73 -12.90 -3.27
C ALA A 128 -12.12 -13.75 -4.39
#